data_99698bfe08c8ca32624f8012f40e4c89
#
_entry.id   99698bfe08c8ca32624f8012f40e4c89
#
_cell.length_a   1.000
_cell.length_b   1.000
_cell.length_c   1.000
_cell.angle_alpha   90.00
_cell.angle_beta   90.00
_cell.angle_gamma   90.00
#
_symmetry.space_group_name_H-M   'P 1'
#
loop_
_entity.id
_entity.type
_entity.pdbx_description
1 polymer ?
#
loop_
_entity_poly.entity_id
_entity_poly.type
_entity_poly.pdbx_seq_one_letter_code
_entity_poly.pdbx_strand_id
1 'polypeptide(L)'
;LLPDNPEVRNRVVARYQADPTQPFDLLSCIGQDSVGALQLVAQGRPVPDVKRIECKPLSDAELEQILTSYQQGIPLGMVREEDDFRISIAGAQEKTALLYLDNRWCLPHAATPTTHIIKLPIGKIESHSYSIDLSQSVENEYLCTLIAKALGLPVPHCFIMQVGKV
;
A
#
# COMPACT_ATOMS: atom_id res chain seq x y z
N LEU A 1 -0.87 6.67 -10.74
CA LEU A 1 -2.02 6.84 -9.85
C LEU A 1 -2.95 5.62 -9.81
N LEU A 2 -3.08 4.89 -10.89
CA LEU A 2 -3.86 3.64 -10.95
C LEU A 2 -2.94 2.44 -10.82
N PRO A 3 -3.42 1.29 -10.29
CA PRO A 3 -2.65 0.06 -10.26
C PRO A 3 -2.21 -0.36 -11.66
N ASP A 4 -0.93 -0.73 -11.81
CA ASP A 4 -0.38 -1.20 -13.08
C ASP A 4 -0.85 -2.61 -13.40
N ASN A 5 -1.08 -3.44 -12.38
CA ASN A 5 -1.57 -4.81 -12.55
C ASN A 5 -3.05 -4.80 -12.97
N PRO A 6 -3.39 -5.38 -14.14
CA PRO A 6 -4.77 -5.42 -14.65
C PRO A 6 -5.74 -6.15 -13.72
N GLU A 7 -5.30 -7.20 -13.04
CA GLU A 7 -6.16 -7.96 -12.11
C GLU A 7 -6.54 -7.13 -10.89
N VAL A 8 -5.56 -6.40 -10.33
CA VAL A 8 -5.80 -5.47 -9.23
C VAL A 8 -6.75 -4.37 -9.69
N ARG A 9 -6.50 -3.80 -10.87
CA ARG A 9 -7.36 -2.75 -11.44
C ARG A 9 -8.80 -3.24 -11.62
N ASN A 10 -8.99 -4.43 -12.20
CA ASN A 10 -10.32 -4.99 -12.43
C ASN A 10 -11.08 -5.24 -11.12
N ARG A 11 -10.39 -5.67 -10.06
CA ARG A 11 -11.02 -5.85 -8.74
C ARG A 11 -11.45 -4.51 -8.13
N VAL A 12 -10.61 -3.47 -8.25
CA VAL A 12 -10.96 -2.12 -7.80
C VAL A 12 -12.15 -1.58 -8.57
N VAL A 13 -12.15 -1.72 -9.89
CA VAL A 13 -13.27 -1.36 -10.78
C VAL A 13 -14.56 -2.04 -10.34
N ALA A 14 -14.51 -3.35 -10.10
CA ALA A 14 -15.70 -4.11 -9.68
C ALA A 14 -16.25 -3.64 -8.32
N ARG A 15 -15.36 -3.31 -7.37
CA ARG A 15 -15.75 -2.81 -6.05
C ARG A 15 -16.48 -1.47 -6.10
N TYR A 16 -15.97 -0.55 -6.89
CA TYR A 16 -16.53 0.81 -7.00
C TYR A 16 -17.56 0.94 -8.11
N GLN A 17 -17.88 -0.15 -8.82
CA GLN A 17 -18.77 -0.13 -9.99
C GLN A 17 -18.38 0.95 -11.01
N ALA A 18 -17.06 1.21 -11.12
CA ALA A 18 -16.49 2.16 -12.05
C ALA A 18 -16.44 1.56 -13.47
N ASP A 19 -16.40 2.41 -14.49
CA ASP A 19 -16.21 1.95 -15.86
C ASP A 19 -14.74 1.57 -16.10
N PRO A 20 -14.42 0.31 -16.40
CA PRO A 20 -13.05 -0.14 -16.62
C PRO A 20 -12.37 0.53 -17.82
N THR A 21 -13.15 1.07 -18.75
CA THR A 21 -12.66 1.75 -19.97
C THR A 21 -12.36 3.23 -19.73
N GLN A 22 -12.82 3.78 -18.58
CA GLN A 22 -12.68 5.18 -18.21
C GLN A 22 -11.78 5.37 -16.99
N PRO A 23 -10.47 5.61 -17.19
CA PRO A 23 -9.54 5.79 -16.07
C PRO A 23 -9.96 6.92 -15.12
N PHE A 24 -10.62 7.94 -15.63
CA PHE A 24 -11.10 9.08 -14.84
C PHE A 24 -12.24 8.68 -13.89
N ASP A 25 -13.08 7.74 -14.29
CA ASP A 25 -14.18 7.26 -13.47
C ASP A 25 -13.62 6.54 -12.22
N LEU A 26 -12.62 5.69 -12.43
CA LEU A 26 -11.93 5.05 -11.33
C LEU A 26 -11.19 6.06 -10.42
N LEU A 27 -10.51 7.04 -11.01
CA LEU A 27 -9.83 8.09 -10.24
C LEU A 27 -10.81 8.93 -9.41
N SER A 28 -12.03 9.16 -9.88
CA SER A 28 -13.05 9.89 -9.12
C SER A 28 -13.47 9.16 -7.85
N CYS A 29 -13.37 7.83 -7.84
CA CYS A 29 -13.70 6.99 -6.70
C CYS A 29 -12.55 6.90 -5.68
N ILE A 30 -11.31 6.76 -6.16
CA ILE A 30 -10.15 6.44 -5.31
C ILE A 30 -9.11 7.56 -5.21
N GLY A 31 -9.24 8.62 -5.98
CA GLY A 31 -8.21 9.66 -6.10
C GLY A 31 -8.08 10.59 -4.89
N GLN A 32 -8.96 10.49 -3.91
CA GLN A 32 -8.82 11.26 -2.65
C GLN A 32 -7.60 10.82 -1.85
N ASP A 33 -7.15 9.58 -2.02
CA ASP A 33 -5.98 9.00 -1.36
C ASP A 33 -4.90 8.68 -2.41
N SER A 34 -4.49 9.65 -3.19
CA SER A 34 -3.42 9.47 -4.15
C SER A 34 -2.04 9.64 -3.52
N VAL A 35 -1.05 8.95 -4.10
CA VAL A 35 0.35 9.08 -3.66
C VAL A 35 0.89 10.48 -3.93
N GLY A 36 1.53 11.06 -2.93
CA GLY A 36 2.18 12.37 -3.04
C GLY A 36 1.31 13.52 -2.52
N ALA A 37 1.50 14.70 -3.08
CA ALA A 37 0.87 15.93 -2.61
C ALA A 37 -0.45 16.29 -3.35
N LEU A 38 -1.01 15.35 -4.12
CA LEU A 38 -2.22 15.56 -4.92
C LEU A 38 -3.40 14.80 -4.33
N GLN A 39 -4.55 15.45 -4.30
CA GLN A 39 -5.83 14.82 -4.03
C GLN A 39 -6.78 15.13 -5.20
N LEU A 40 -7.46 14.10 -5.69
CA LEU A 40 -8.47 14.25 -6.75
C LEU A 40 -9.83 14.16 -6.08
N VAL A 41 -10.49 15.29 -5.98
CA VAL A 41 -11.82 15.41 -5.36
C VAL A 41 -12.85 15.67 -6.44
N ALA A 42 -13.90 14.84 -6.48
CA ALA A 42 -14.97 15.04 -7.46
C ALA A 42 -15.67 16.39 -7.26
N GLN A 43 -16.09 17.01 -8.35
CA GLN A 43 -16.78 18.30 -8.30
C GLN A 43 -18.02 18.25 -7.39
N GLY A 44 -18.13 19.22 -6.49
CA GLY A 44 -19.24 19.28 -5.53
C GLY A 44 -19.05 18.48 -4.24
N ARG A 45 -17.96 17.70 -4.12
CA ARG A 45 -17.59 17.06 -2.86
C ARG A 45 -16.81 18.02 -1.96
N PRO A 46 -16.97 17.94 -0.62
CA PRO A 46 -16.15 18.74 0.30
C PRO A 46 -14.68 18.33 0.17
N VAL A 47 -13.79 19.31 0.20
CA VAL A 47 -12.34 19.06 0.22
C VAL A 47 -11.97 18.53 1.62
N PRO A 48 -11.29 17.39 1.72
CA PRO A 48 -10.85 16.86 3.01
C PRO A 48 -9.90 17.81 3.73
N ASP A 49 -10.01 17.93 5.04
CA ASP A 49 -9.06 18.69 5.85
C ASP A 49 -7.78 17.86 6.06
N VAL A 50 -6.74 18.21 5.29
CA VAL A 50 -5.42 17.53 5.34
C VAL A 50 -4.67 17.71 6.66
N LYS A 51 -5.13 18.61 7.54
CA LYS A 51 -4.54 18.84 8.85
C LYS A 51 -5.18 17.97 9.94
N ARG A 52 -6.35 17.41 9.66
CA ARG A 52 -7.05 16.54 10.59
C ARG A 52 -6.50 15.12 10.48
N ILE A 53 -5.99 14.60 11.59
CA ILE A 53 -5.52 13.22 11.68
C ILE A 53 -6.67 12.35 12.17
N GLU A 54 -7.14 11.47 11.31
CA GLU A 54 -8.17 10.47 11.61
C GLU A 54 -7.59 9.10 11.32
N CYS A 55 -7.49 8.25 12.33
CA CYS A 55 -6.95 6.91 12.16
C CYS A 55 -7.52 5.93 13.17
N LYS A 56 -7.53 4.65 12.80
CA LYS A 56 -7.87 3.54 13.70
C LYS A 56 -6.58 2.90 14.20
N PRO A 57 -6.29 2.90 15.51
CA PRO A 57 -5.19 2.12 16.05
C PRO A 57 -5.39 0.62 15.75
N LEU A 58 -4.30 -0.05 15.40
CA LEU A 58 -4.27 -1.48 15.10
C LEU A 58 -3.65 -2.23 16.27
N SER A 59 -4.24 -3.35 16.65
CA SER A 59 -3.57 -4.37 17.46
C SER A 59 -2.57 -5.15 16.60
N ASP A 60 -1.61 -5.83 17.24
CA ASP A 60 -0.65 -6.69 16.52
C ASP A 60 -1.35 -7.78 15.69
N ALA A 61 -2.45 -8.32 16.20
CA ALA A 61 -3.24 -9.31 15.47
C ALA A 61 -3.93 -8.72 14.22
N GLU A 62 -4.47 -7.50 14.31
CA GLU A 62 -5.05 -6.81 13.16
C GLU A 62 -3.96 -6.45 12.13
N LEU A 63 -2.79 -6.02 12.58
CA LEU A 63 -1.66 -5.75 11.71
C LEU A 63 -1.19 -7.03 11.00
N GLU A 64 -1.02 -8.15 11.74
CA GLU A 64 -0.68 -9.44 11.15
C GLU A 64 -1.71 -9.89 10.12
N GLN A 65 -3.00 -9.76 10.43
CA GLN A 65 -4.08 -10.10 9.50
C GLN A 65 -4.03 -9.24 8.22
N ILE A 66 -3.78 -7.96 8.37
CA ILE A 66 -3.60 -7.04 7.25
C ILE A 66 -2.43 -7.51 6.38
N LEU A 67 -1.26 -7.76 6.95
CA LEU A 67 -0.07 -8.16 6.21
C LEU A 67 -0.22 -9.56 5.58
N THR A 68 -0.82 -10.51 6.28
CA THR A 68 -1.08 -11.86 5.76
C THR A 68 -1.99 -11.83 4.53
N SER A 69 -2.97 -10.93 4.51
CA SER A 69 -3.87 -10.80 3.36
C SER A 69 -3.16 -10.44 2.06
N TYR A 70 -2.04 -9.73 2.13
CA TYR A 70 -1.18 -9.46 0.98
C TYR A 70 -0.51 -10.72 0.43
N GLN A 71 0.03 -11.56 1.33
CA GLN A 71 0.69 -12.80 0.91
C GLN A 71 -0.27 -13.74 0.17
N GLN A 72 -1.56 -13.65 0.47
CA GLN A 72 -2.60 -14.43 -0.19
C GLN A 72 -3.07 -13.83 -1.52
N GLY A 73 -2.41 -12.77 -2.01
CA GLY A 73 -2.76 -12.11 -3.26
C GLY A 73 -4.09 -11.35 -3.21
N ILE A 74 -4.62 -11.10 -2.01
CA ILE A 74 -5.81 -10.28 -1.82
C ILE A 74 -5.36 -8.83 -1.66
N PRO A 75 -5.66 -7.92 -2.59
CA PRO A 75 -5.29 -6.51 -2.47
C PRO A 75 -5.84 -5.94 -1.17
N LEU A 76 -5.03 -5.15 -0.46
CA LEU A 76 -5.31 -4.68 0.89
C LEU A 76 -6.65 -3.98 1.04
N GLY A 77 -7.01 -3.16 0.08
CA GLY A 77 -8.28 -2.47 0.09
C GLY A 77 -9.50 -3.38 -0.02
N MET A 78 -9.33 -4.68 -0.26
CA MET A 78 -10.43 -5.64 -0.40
C MET A 78 -10.68 -6.50 0.84
N VAL A 79 -9.85 -6.38 1.87
CA VAL A 79 -9.98 -7.16 3.11
C VAL A 79 -11.05 -6.59 4.04
N ARG A 80 -11.57 -5.39 3.77
CA ARG A 80 -12.55 -4.72 4.64
C ARG A 80 -13.79 -4.28 3.89
N GLU A 81 -14.93 -4.40 4.55
CA GLU A 81 -16.24 -3.93 4.08
C GLU A 81 -16.39 -2.41 4.15
N GLU A 82 -15.45 -1.69 4.76
CA GLU A 82 -15.52 -0.25 4.99
C GLU A 82 -14.65 0.55 3.99
N ASP A 83 -14.99 1.81 3.78
CA ASP A 83 -14.53 2.75 2.73
C ASP A 83 -13.02 3.10 2.69
N ASP A 84 -12.16 2.31 3.33
CA ASP A 84 -10.74 2.61 3.52
C ASP A 84 -9.81 1.96 2.50
N PHE A 85 -10.19 1.97 1.24
CA PHE A 85 -9.28 1.53 0.18
C PHE A 85 -8.18 2.58 -0.02
N ARG A 86 -6.94 2.19 0.31
CA ARG A 86 -5.77 2.96 -0.08
C ARG A 86 -5.13 2.35 -1.31
N ILE A 87 -4.84 3.20 -2.28
CA ILE A 87 -4.15 2.79 -3.50
C ILE A 87 -2.79 2.21 -3.11
N SER A 88 -2.49 1.00 -3.57
CA SER A 88 -1.14 0.48 -3.47
C SER A 88 -0.20 1.43 -4.21
N ILE A 89 0.88 1.82 -3.55
CA ILE A 89 1.93 2.61 -4.18
C ILE A 89 2.41 1.86 -5.41
N ALA A 90 2.46 2.52 -6.58
CA ALA A 90 2.80 1.91 -7.86
C ALA A 90 4.10 1.09 -7.81
N GLY A 91 4.16 0.00 -8.55
CA GLY A 91 5.32 -0.90 -8.67
C GLY A 91 4.94 -2.37 -8.65
N ALA A 92 5.88 -3.24 -9.03
CA ALA A 92 5.67 -4.69 -9.20
C ALA A 92 5.53 -5.45 -7.87
N GLN A 93 6.07 -4.92 -6.76
CA GLN A 93 6.00 -5.54 -5.44
C GLN A 93 4.79 -5.04 -4.68
N GLU A 94 4.06 -5.94 -4.05
CA GLU A 94 2.98 -5.61 -3.12
C GLU A 94 3.50 -4.81 -1.93
N LYS A 95 2.86 -3.69 -1.68
CA LYS A 95 3.23 -2.77 -0.61
C LYS A 95 2.02 -2.02 -0.08
N THR A 96 2.08 -1.66 1.18
CA THR A 96 1.07 -0.80 1.83
C THR A 96 1.72 0.38 2.52
N ALA A 97 0.91 1.35 2.86
CA ALA A 97 1.34 2.47 3.67
C ALA A 97 0.45 2.61 4.90
N LEU A 98 1.08 2.71 6.06
CA LEU A 98 0.42 2.88 7.35
C LEU A 98 0.93 4.13 8.06
N LEU A 99 0.14 4.60 9.01
CA LEU A 99 0.53 5.65 9.94
C LEU A 99 1.10 5.01 11.22
N TYR A 100 2.27 5.47 11.65
CA TYR A 100 2.81 5.17 12.97
C TYR A 100 2.71 6.42 13.82
N LEU A 101 1.84 6.39 14.83
CA LEU A 101 1.52 7.51 15.69
C LEU A 101 1.44 7.04 17.14
N ASP A 102 2.02 7.78 18.06
CA ASP A 102 2.00 7.50 19.50
C ASP A 102 2.41 6.05 19.85
N ASN A 103 3.48 5.58 19.19
CA ASN A 103 4.02 4.21 19.34
C ASN A 103 3.02 3.10 18.94
N ARG A 104 2.11 3.38 18.01
CA ARG A 104 1.13 2.42 17.52
C ARG A 104 1.01 2.49 16.00
N TRP A 105 0.84 1.34 15.40
CA TRP A 105 0.41 1.26 14.01
C TRP A 105 -1.06 1.64 13.91
N CYS A 106 -1.38 2.46 12.96
CA CYS A 106 -2.73 2.95 12.73
C CYS A 106 -3.09 2.81 11.25
N LEU A 107 -4.34 2.44 11.02
CA LEU A 107 -4.95 2.55 9.69
C LEU A 107 -5.45 3.99 9.54
N PRO A 108 -4.86 4.77 8.63
CA PRO A 108 -5.29 6.15 8.41
C PRO A 108 -6.62 6.20 7.65
N HIS A 109 -7.44 7.20 7.96
CA HIS A 109 -8.70 7.51 7.29
C HIS A 109 -8.63 8.82 6.51
N ALA A 110 -9.48 8.96 5.49
CA ALA A 110 -9.63 10.16 4.69
C ALA A 110 -8.29 10.71 4.19
N ALA A 111 -8.00 11.99 4.44
CA ALA A 111 -6.77 12.66 4.01
C ALA A 111 -5.58 12.49 4.98
N THR A 112 -5.70 11.63 5.98
CA THR A 112 -4.64 11.41 6.96
C THR A 112 -3.38 10.84 6.29
N PRO A 113 -2.21 11.48 6.43
CA PRO A 113 -0.98 11.02 5.80
C PRO A 113 -0.49 9.71 6.40
N THR A 114 0.25 8.94 5.62
CA THR A 114 1.00 7.77 6.07
C THR A 114 2.44 8.16 6.41
N THR A 115 3.07 7.42 7.33
CA THR A 115 4.47 7.66 7.73
C THR A 115 5.41 6.57 7.23
N HIS A 116 4.90 5.37 6.97
CA HIS A 116 5.70 4.20 6.60
C HIS A 116 5.11 3.48 5.40
N ILE A 117 6.00 3.03 4.52
CA ILE A 117 5.70 2.07 3.46
C ILE A 117 6.17 0.71 3.94
N ILE A 118 5.27 -0.25 3.96
CA ILE A 118 5.54 -1.63 4.34
C ILE A 118 5.56 -2.49 3.09
N LYS A 119 6.60 -3.29 2.92
CA LYS A 119 6.77 -4.21 1.81
C LYS A 119 6.93 -5.63 2.34
N LEU A 120 6.35 -6.59 1.65
CA LEU A 120 6.46 -8.00 1.96
C LEU A 120 7.42 -8.69 0.98
N PRO A 121 7.97 -9.89 1.36
CA PRO A 121 8.73 -10.69 0.43
C PRO A 121 7.92 -10.97 -0.85
N ILE A 122 8.57 -10.86 -2.00
CA ILE A 122 7.93 -11.15 -3.31
C ILE A 122 7.61 -12.65 -3.42
N GLY A 123 8.44 -13.51 -2.81
CA GLY A 123 8.28 -14.95 -2.89
C GLY A 123 8.83 -15.53 -4.21
N LYS A 124 8.29 -16.68 -4.61
CA LYS A 124 8.68 -17.36 -5.84
C LYS A 124 7.77 -16.96 -6.99
N ILE A 125 8.38 -16.59 -8.10
CA ILE A 125 7.69 -16.33 -9.37
C ILE A 125 7.94 -17.53 -10.27
N GLU A 126 6.88 -18.26 -10.61
CA GLU A 126 6.94 -19.43 -11.48
C GLU A 126 6.28 -19.11 -12.82
N SER A 127 6.93 -19.48 -13.90
CA SER A 127 6.43 -19.42 -15.27
C SER A 127 6.71 -20.77 -15.93
N HIS A 128 6.10 -21.04 -17.06
CA HIS A 128 6.30 -22.29 -17.81
C HIS A 128 7.77 -22.53 -18.22
N SER A 129 8.59 -21.49 -18.30
CA SER A 129 9.97 -21.55 -18.79
C SER A 129 11.04 -21.16 -17.78
N TYR A 130 10.66 -20.58 -16.62
CA TYR A 130 11.60 -20.16 -15.60
C TYR A 130 10.95 -20.10 -14.21
N SER A 131 11.79 -20.22 -13.17
CA SER A 131 11.42 -19.96 -11.78
C SER A 131 12.45 -19.00 -11.18
N ILE A 132 11.97 -17.93 -10.54
CA ILE A 132 12.80 -16.95 -9.84
C ILE A 132 12.38 -16.95 -8.38
N ASP A 133 13.33 -17.18 -7.48
CA ASP A 133 13.11 -17.11 -6.04
C ASP A 133 13.52 -15.72 -5.50
N LEU A 134 12.53 -14.93 -5.12
CA LEU A 134 12.68 -13.59 -4.54
C LEU A 134 12.19 -13.57 -3.08
N SER A 135 12.22 -14.71 -2.40
CA SER A 135 11.80 -14.82 -1.00
C SER A 135 12.61 -13.93 -0.06
N GLN A 136 13.86 -13.64 -0.42
CA GLN A 136 14.76 -12.75 0.35
C GLN A 136 14.77 -11.30 -0.20
N SER A 137 13.73 -10.87 -0.89
CA SER A 137 13.67 -9.52 -1.47
C SER A 137 13.71 -8.41 -0.42
N VAL A 138 13.15 -8.65 0.77
CA VAL A 138 13.15 -7.69 1.88
C VAL A 138 14.56 -7.49 2.43
N GLU A 139 15.28 -8.58 2.72
CA GLU A 139 16.66 -8.56 3.21
C GLU A 139 17.59 -7.94 2.17
N ASN A 140 17.38 -8.26 0.91
CA ASN A 140 18.16 -7.68 -0.19
C ASN A 140 17.95 -6.18 -0.31
N GLU A 141 16.71 -5.69 -0.24
CA GLU A 141 16.42 -4.25 -0.27
C GLU A 141 17.04 -3.54 0.94
N TYR A 142 16.94 -4.13 2.12
CA TYR A 142 17.55 -3.59 3.33
C TYR A 142 19.08 -3.51 3.20
N LEU A 143 19.74 -4.58 2.75
CA LEU A 143 21.17 -4.60 2.51
C LEU A 143 21.61 -3.54 1.50
N CYS A 144 20.90 -3.45 0.36
CA CYS A 144 21.16 -2.41 -0.64
C CYS A 144 21.04 -0.99 -0.07
N THR A 145 20.06 -0.76 0.81
CA THR A 145 19.89 0.52 1.51
C THR A 145 21.07 0.82 2.44
N LEU A 146 21.58 -0.18 3.17
CA LEU A 146 22.76 -0.02 4.02
C LEU A 146 24.03 0.27 3.20
N ILE A 147 24.20 -0.41 2.06
CA ILE A 147 25.32 -0.16 1.14
C ILE A 147 25.26 1.28 0.61
N ALA A 148 24.09 1.71 0.13
CA ALA A 148 23.90 3.07 -0.36
C ALA A 148 24.22 4.12 0.72
N LYS A 149 23.76 3.89 1.97
CA LYS A 149 24.08 4.73 3.12
C LYS A 149 25.59 4.77 3.40
N ALA A 150 26.28 3.63 3.36
CA ALA A 150 27.72 3.56 3.57
C ALA A 150 28.51 4.32 2.50
N LEU A 151 27.97 4.40 1.27
CA LEU A 151 28.52 5.19 0.17
C LEU A 151 28.17 6.68 0.25
N GLY A 152 27.50 7.14 1.32
CA GLY A 152 27.14 8.55 1.52
C GLY A 152 25.92 9.02 0.71
N LEU A 153 25.15 8.11 0.12
CA LEU A 153 23.94 8.47 -0.62
C LEU A 153 22.80 8.78 0.37
N PRO A 154 21.92 9.75 0.06
CA PRO A 154 20.72 9.98 0.85
C PRO A 154 19.75 8.81 0.70
N VAL A 155 19.44 8.14 1.81
CA VAL A 155 18.51 7.00 1.85
C VAL A 155 17.44 7.23 2.91
N PRO A 156 16.23 6.69 2.73
CA PRO A 156 15.20 6.70 3.77
C PRO A 156 15.65 5.86 4.98
N HIS A 157 15.04 6.11 6.13
CA HIS A 157 15.19 5.23 7.27
C HIS A 157 14.47 3.90 6.95
N CYS A 158 15.21 2.80 6.97
CA CYS A 158 14.73 1.48 6.60
C CYS A 158 15.07 0.48 7.72
N PHE A 159 14.16 -0.44 8.00
CA PHE A 159 14.36 -1.51 8.98
C PHE A 159 13.51 -2.73 8.59
N ILE A 160 13.93 -3.89 9.05
CA ILE A 160 13.14 -5.12 8.93
C ILE A 160 12.34 -5.31 10.22
N MET A 161 11.08 -5.66 10.07
CA MET A 161 10.15 -5.89 11.17
C MET A 161 9.48 -7.25 10.97
N GLN A 162 9.26 -7.98 12.04
CA GLN A 162 8.47 -9.20 12.03
C GLN A 162 7.19 -8.95 12.81
N VAL A 163 6.06 -9.32 12.24
CA VAL A 163 4.72 -9.19 12.86
C VAL A 163 4.05 -10.56 12.82
N GLY A 164 3.94 -11.20 14.00
CA GLY A 164 3.44 -12.56 14.08
C GLY A 164 4.25 -13.51 13.22
N LYS A 165 3.61 -14.09 12.21
CA LYS A 165 4.24 -15.03 11.25
C LYS A 165 4.74 -14.36 9.96
N VAL A 166 4.53 -13.08 9.82
CA VAL A 166 4.88 -12.27 8.63
C VAL A 166 6.14 -11.47 8.89
#